data_1cf290eabe79bbacc9eccf9bac6cea78
#
_entry.id   1cf290eabe79bbacc9eccf9bac6cea78
#
_cell.length_a   1.000
_cell.length_b   1.000
_cell.length_c   1.000
_cell.angle_alpha   90.00
_cell.angle_beta   90.00
_cell.angle_gamma   90.00
#
_symmetry.space_group_name_H-M   'P 1'
#
loop_
_entity.id
_entity.type
_entity.pdbx_description
1 polymer ?
#
loop_
_entity_poly.entity_id
_entity_poly.type
_entity_poly.pdbx_seq_one_letter_code
_entity_poly.pdbx_strand_id
1 'polypeptide(L)'
;MSQTPERHFTPQELAGFDGSDGKPVYLAYNGIVYDVSASRLWKAGKHMNRHHGGGDMGLELSQAPHTPDVLERFPRVGVLDAEVLKPQPAAERVPAWLSRFMTRFPMLKRHPHPMTVHFPIAFCVVAPMTLLLALATGWEGFAAALPVLLGAAVLFTPVAIATGLFTWWLNYAAARIPPIVIKLAATPVLFLAVLWAFVQCVKTPDLLAHP
;
A
#
# COMPACT_ATOMS: atom_id res chain seq x y z
N MET A 1 33.43 6.20 30.29
CA MET A 1 32.06 5.78 30.07
C MET A 1 32.11 4.32 29.66
N SER A 2 31.74 3.42 30.55
CA SER A 2 31.74 1.96 30.26
C SER A 2 30.62 1.67 29.26
N GLN A 3 30.96 1.28 28.04
CA GLN A 3 29.98 0.79 27.11
C GLN A 3 29.56 -0.60 27.61
N THR A 4 28.34 -0.69 28.13
CA THR A 4 27.71 -2.02 28.35
C THR A 4 27.75 -2.75 27.01
N PRO A 5 28.23 -4.02 26.96
CA PRO A 5 28.26 -4.75 25.70
C PRO A 5 26.86 -4.79 25.10
N GLU A 6 26.71 -4.31 23.88
CA GLU A 6 25.45 -4.28 23.17
C GLU A 6 25.00 -5.72 22.92
N ARG A 7 23.80 -6.09 23.37
CA ARG A 7 23.30 -7.46 23.20
C ARG A 7 22.95 -7.72 21.75
N HIS A 8 23.45 -8.83 21.23
CA HIS A 8 23.17 -9.30 19.90
C HIS A 8 22.02 -10.35 19.92
N PHE A 9 21.10 -10.22 19.01
CA PHE A 9 19.97 -11.14 18.87
C PHE A 9 20.00 -11.80 17.51
N THR A 10 19.94 -13.12 17.46
CA THR A 10 19.59 -13.82 16.22
C THR A 10 18.09 -13.67 15.93
N PRO A 11 17.62 -13.84 14.68
CA PRO A 11 16.19 -13.84 14.38
C PRO A 11 15.39 -14.87 15.19
N GLN A 12 15.98 -16.02 15.48
CA GLN A 12 15.37 -17.08 16.29
C GLN A 12 15.24 -16.68 17.76
N GLU A 13 16.24 -16.03 18.30
CA GLU A 13 16.18 -15.49 19.67
C GLU A 13 15.17 -14.38 19.79
N LEU A 14 15.15 -13.44 18.79
CA LEU A 14 14.19 -12.36 18.76
C LEU A 14 12.74 -12.89 18.72
N ALA A 15 12.48 -13.93 17.92
CA ALA A 15 11.17 -14.56 17.82
C ALA A 15 10.64 -15.10 19.17
N GLY A 16 11.54 -15.39 20.11
CA GLY A 16 11.16 -15.79 21.48
C GLY A 16 10.62 -14.64 22.35
N PHE A 17 10.70 -13.38 21.90
CA PHE A 17 10.24 -12.18 22.62
C PHE A 17 8.97 -11.61 22.00
N ASP A 18 7.99 -12.45 21.80
CA ASP A 18 6.72 -12.16 21.16
C ASP A 18 5.59 -11.74 22.11
N GLY A 19 5.86 -11.66 23.41
CA GLY A 19 4.86 -11.32 24.45
C GLY A 19 4.00 -12.50 24.89
N SER A 20 4.23 -13.70 24.40
CA SER A 20 3.58 -14.92 24.90
C SER A 20 4.13 -15.29 26.28
N ASP A 21 3.31 -15.98 27.09
CA ASP A 21 3.67 -16.52 28.41
C ASP A 21 4.32 -15.48 29.36
N GLY A 22 3.91 -14.20 29.24
CA GLY A 22 4.45 -13.12 30.07
C GLY A 22 5.85 -12.64 29.67
N LYS A 23 6.39 -13.09 28.55
CA LYS A 23 7.66 -12.62 28.01
C LYS A 23 7.58 -11.17 27.55
N PRO A 24 8.72 -10.44 27.52
CA PRO A 24 8.78 -9.13 26.90
C PRO A 24 8.36 -9.17 25.41
N VAL A 25 7.92 -8.01 24.91
CA VAL A 25 7.65 -7.81 23.49
C VAL A 25 8.79 -7.01 22.90
N TYR A 26 9.62 -7.65 22.10
CA TYR A 26 10.69 -6.99 21.36
C TYR A 26 10.35 -6.96 19.89
N LEU A 27 10.89 -5.94 19.21
CA LEU A 27 10.84 -5.86 17.76
C LEU A 27 12.13 -5.23 17.23
N ALA A 28 12.52 -5.59 16.04
CA ALA A 28 13.65 -4.97 15.37
C ALA A 28 13.20 -3.99 14.29
N TYR A 29 13.98 -2.93 14.12
CA TYR A 29 13.85 -1.99 13.02
C TYR A 29 15.23 -1.43 12.67
N ASN A 30 15.61 -1.52 11.39
CA ASN A 30 16.95 -1.12 10.90
C ASN A 30 18.11 -1.74 11.69
N GLY A 31 17.96 -3.01 12.11
CA GLY A 31 18.97 -3.73 12.88
C GLY A 31 19.02 -3.39 14.37
N ILE A 32 18.21 -2.45 14.87
CA ILE A 32 18.11 -2.11 16.30
C ILE A 32 16.92 -2.82 16.90
N VAL A 33 17.12 -3.44 18.07
CA VAL A 33 16.06 -4.11 18.83
C VAL A 33 15.51 -3.21 19.92
N TYR A 34 14.20 -3.03 19.95
CA TYR A 34 13.47 -2.17 20.89
C TYR A 34 12.56 -3.02 21.77
N ASP A 35 12.49 -2.67 23.06
CA ASP A 35 11.51 -3.23 23.99
C ASP A 35 10.24 -2.37 23.99
N VAL A 36 9.18 -2.92 23.41
CA VAL A 36 7.87 -2.27 23.33
C VAL A 36 6.85 -2.82 24.34
N SER A 37 7.30 -3.60 25.32
CA SER A 37 6.44 -4.25 26.32
C SER A 37 5.56 -3.27 27.11
N ALA A 38 6.06 -2.05 27.35
CA ALA A 38 5.31 -0.99 28.03
C ALA A 38 4.22 -0.34 27.15
N SER A 39 4.18 -0.65 25.88
CA SER A 39 3.23 -0.07 24.94
C SER A 39 1.85 -0.72 25.05
N ARG A 40 0.82 0.08 25.29
CA ARG A 40 -0.57 -0.40 25.26
C ARG A 40 -0.99 -0.89 23.87
N LEU A 41 -0.30 -0.46 22.82
CA LEU A 41 -0.57 -0.84 21.44
C LEU A 41 0.00 -2.21 21.08
N TRP A 42 0.95 -2.73 21.89
CA TRP A 42 1.59 -4.04 21.74
C TRP A 42 1.13 -5.05 22.80
N LYS A 43 -0.10 -4.87 23.30
CA LYS A 43 -0.65 -5.72 24.35
C LYS A 43 -0.68 -7.18 23.87
N ALA A 44 -0.17 -8.08 24.72
CA ALA A 44 -0.02 -9.51 24.40
C ALA A 44 0.75 -9.78 23.08
N GLY A 45 1.77 -8.95 22.79
CA GLY A 45 2.64 -9.14 21.64
C GLY A 45 2.01 -8.84 20.29
N LYS A 46 0.81 -8.22 20.26
CA LYS A 46 0.11 -7.92 19.01
C LYS A 46 -0.20 -6.45 18.86
N HIS A 47 0.11 -5.91 17.70
CA HIS A 47 -0.27 -4.55 17.30
C HIS A 47 -1.39 -4.60 16.26
N MET A 48 -2.54 -3.98 16.58
CA MET A 48 -3.74 -3.92 15.71
C MET A 48 -4.24 -5.29 15.23
N ASN A 49 -3.98 -6.38 15.95
CA ASN A 49 -4.23 -7.77 15.53
C ASN A 49 -3.59 -8.20 14.20
N ARG A 50 -2.62 -7.42 13.69
CA ARG A 50 -1.99 -7.64 12.38
C ARG A 50 -0.51 -7.94 12.48
N HIS A 51 0.20 -7.27 13.41
CA HIS A 51 1.64 -7.37 13.56
C HIS A 51 1.95 -8.08 14.87
N HIS A 52 2.92 -8.98 14.84
CA HIS A 52 3.36 -9.74 16.01
C HIS A 52 4.74 -9.23 16.45
N GLY A 53 4.96 -9.17 17.77
CA GLY A 53 6.28 -8.96 18.33
C GLY A 53 7.21 -10.14 18.00
N GLY A 54 8.49 -10.00 18.32
CA GLY A 54 9.49 -11.04 18.06
C GLY A 54 10.04 -11.03 16.63
N GLY A 55 9.82 -9.99 15.84
CA GLY A 55 10.27 -9.91 14.45
C GLY A 55 10.86 -8.58 14.02
N ASP A 56 11.42 -8.56 12.80
CA ASP A 56 11.83 -7.32 12.14
C ASP A 56 10.61 -6.65 11.50
N MET A 57 10.37 -5.40 11.90
CA MET A 57 9.23 -4.57 11.45
C MET A 57 9.60 -3.59 10.35
N GLY A 58 10.73 -3.77 9.67
CA GLY A 58 11.20 -2.85 8.64
C GLY A 58 10.21 -2.64 7.51
N LEU A 59 9.58 -3.72 7.05
CA LEU A 59 8.57 -3.67 5.99
C LEU A 59 7.25 -3.06 6.50
N GLU A 60 6.78 -3.52 7.65
CA GLU A 60 5.51 -3.11 8.25
C GLU A 60 5.54 -1.63 8.63
N LEU A 61 6.64 -1.17 9.20
CA LEU A 61 6.79 0.22 9.60
C LEU A 61 6.89 1.18 8.41
N SER A 62 7.44 0.70 7.29
CA SER A 62 7.46 1.49 6.04
C SER A 62 6.05 1.76 5.47
N GLN A 63 5.07 0.95 5.87
CA GLN A 63 3.67 1.02 5.45
C GLN A 63 2.77 1.65 6.52
N ALA A 64 3.31 1.91 7.71
CA ALA A 64 2.55 2.49 8.81
C ALA A 64 2.17 3.95 8.53
N PRO A 65 1.01 4.42 9.02
CA PRO A 65 0.62 5.83 8.90
C PRO A 65 1.46 6.77 9.77
N HIS A 66 2.29 6.24 10.66
CA HIS A 66 3.21 6.97 11.52
C HIS A 66 4.66 6.73 11.10
N THR A 67 5.53 7.65 11.44
CA THR A 67 6.96 7.59 11.16
C THR A 67 7.71 6.69 12.14
N PRO A 68 8.90 6.15 11.78
CA PRO A 68 9.68 5.24 12.64
C PRO A 68 10.18 5.85 13.95
N ASP A 69 10.23 7.19 14.05
CA ASP A 69 10.62 7.92 15.26
C ASP A 69 9.73 7.60 16.48
N VAL A 70 8.56 7.02 16.26
CA VAL A 70 7.74 6.47 17.37
C VAL A 70 8.48 5.40 18.19
N LEU A 71 9.48 4.73 17.60
CA LEU A 71 10.30 3.74 18.28
C LEU A 71 11.36 4.36 19.20
N GLU A 72 11.79 5.59 18.96
CA GLU A 72 12.82 6.26 19.75
C GLU A 72 12.43 6.48 21.22
N ARG A 73 11.13 6.43 21.50
CA ARG A 73 10.60 6.50 22.88
C ARG A 73 10.75 5.21 23.67
N PHE A 74 11.11 4.11 23.02
CA PHE A 74 11.26 2.80 23.65
C PHE A 74 12.72 2.47 23.91
N PRO A 75 13.04 1.71 24.99
CA PRO A 75 14.39 1.29 25.27
C PRO A 75 14.99 0.48 24.13
N ARG A 76 16.21 0.79 23.74
CA ARG A 76 17.05 -0.05 22.90
C ARG A 76 17.64 -1.15 23.75
N VAL A 77 17.42 -2.40 23.38
CA VAL A 77 17.84 -3.58 24.15
C VAL A 77 18.94 -4.39 23.45
N GLY A 78 19.30 -4.00 22.23
CA GLY A 78 20.38 -4.62 21.49
C GLY A 78 20.27 -4.41 19.97
N VAL A 79 21.03 -5.21 19.25
CA VAL A 79 21.06 -5.24 17.78
C VAL A 79 20.68 -6.61 17.27
N LEU A 80 20.03 -6.67 16.13
CA LEU A 80 19.69 -7.90 15.46
C LEU A 80 20.89 -8.36 14.61
N ASP A 81 21.46 -9.53 14.96
CA ASP A 81 22.46 -10.22 14.16
C ASP A 81 21.80 -10.93 12.99
N ALA A 82 21.07 -10.23 12.22
CA ALA A 82 20.74 -10.75 10.92
C ALA A 82 21.81 -10.22 9.97
N GLU A 83 22.24 -11.04 9.06
CA GLU A 83 22.49 -10.58 7.71
C GLU A 83 21.12 -10.05 7.25
N VAL A 84 20.82 -8.87 7.82
CA VAL A 84 19.55 -8.18 7.64
C VAL A 84 19.38 -8.15 6.15
N LEU A 85 18.36 -8.76 5.65
CA LEU A 85 17.66 -8.25 4.48
C LEU A 85 17.32 -6.78 4.83
N LYS A 86 18.37 -5.94 4.87
CA LYS A 86 18.22 -4.50 4.84
C LYS A 86 17.37 -4.30 3.62
N PRO A 87 16.12 -3.84 3.73
CA PRO A 87 15.42 -3.41 2.55
C PRO A 87 16.41 -2.42 1.94
N GLN A 88 17.04 -2.82 0.83
CA GLN A 88 18.03 -1.92 0.19
C GLN A 88 17.32 -0.61 0.09
N PRO A 89 17.89 0.48 0.67
CA PRO A 89 17.20 1.76 0.67
C PRO A 89 16.76 1.99 -0.77
N ALA A 90 15.51 2.41 -0.97
CA ALA A 90 14.94 2.60 -2.31
C ALA A 90 15.89 3.40 -3.22
N ALA A 91 16.76 4.22 -2.62
CA ALA A 91 17.84 4.95 -3.28
C ALA A 91 18.87 4.05 -4.02
N GLU A 92 19.16 2.84 -3.53
CA GLU A 92 20.13 1.94 -4.19
C GLU A 92 19.54 1.17 -5.38
N ARG A 93 18.20 1.04 -5.44
CA ARG A 93 17.51 0.35 -6.54
C ARG A 93 17.11 1.27 -7.68
N VAL A 94 17.17 2.57 -7.44
CA VAL A 94 16.66 3.57 -8.36
C VAL A 94 17.80 4.15 -9.18
N PRO A 95 17.72 4.17 -10.52
CA PRO A 95 18.71 4.83 -11.37
C PRO A 95 18.93 6.30 -10.92
N ALA A 96 20.18 6.78 -11.02
CA ALA A 96 20.58 8.09 -10.52
C ALA A 96 19.71 9.25 -11.08
N TRP A 97 19.29 9.16 -12.36
CA TRP A 97 18.40 10.15 -12.98
C TRP A 97 17.03 10.18 -12.31
N LEU A 98 16.47 9.00 -11.99
CA LEU A 98 15.16 8.89 -11.33
C LEU A 98 15.25 9.34 -9.87
N SER A 99 16.35 9.03 -9.18
CA SER A 99 16.62 9.55 -7.82
C SER A 99 16.65 11.07 -7.79
N ARG A 100 17.33 11.72 -8.76
CA ARG A 100 17.34 13.19 -8.92
C ARG A 100 15.96 13.74 -9.20
N PHE A 101 15.19 13.10 -10.07
CA PHE A 101 13.82 13.48 -10.39
C PHE A 101 12.91 13.38 -9.14
N MET A 102 13.02 12.29 -8.37
CA MET A 102 12.25 12.08 -7.14
C MET A 102 12.64 13.06 -6.02
N THR A 103 13.88 13.57 -5.99
CA THR A 103 14.26 14.65 -5.06
C THR A 103 13.61 15.97 -5.42
N ARG A 104 13.40 16.23 -6.72
CA ARG A 104 12.69 17.43 -7.20
C ARG A 104 11.18 17.34 -6.93
N PHE A 105 10.63 16.12 -6.94
CA PHE A 105 9.20 15.85 -6.71
C PHE A 105 9.02 14.86 -5.56
N PRO A 106 9.11 15.30 -4.29
CA PRO A 106 9.07 14.42 -3.11
C PRO A 106 7.78 13.59 -2.99
N MET A 107 6.68 14.05 -3.59
CA MET A 107 5.40 13.33 -3.62
C MET A 107 5.52 11.96 -4.30
N LEU A 108 6.43 11.81 -5.27
CA LEU A 108 6.66 10.53 -5.95
C LEU A 108 7.28 9.47 -5.03
N LYS A 109 7.97 9.89 -3.95
CA LYS A 109 8.48 8.99 -2.90
C LYS A 109 7.37 8.55 -1.93
N ARG A 110 6.35 9.41 -1.75
CA ARG A 110 5.34 9.30 -0.67
C ARG A 110 4.02 8.67 -1.11
N HIS A 111 3.97 7.74 -2.04
CA HIS A 111 2.73 7.11 -2.48
C HIS A 111 1.93 7.90 -3.55
N PRO A 112 2.41 7.99 -4.79
CA PRO A 112 1.63 8.59 -5.87
C PRO A 112 0.36 7.79 -6.20
N HIS A 113 0.37 6.48 -5.93
CA HIS A 113 -0.75 5.59 -6.22
C HIS A 113 -2.06 5.95 -5.49
N PRO A 114 -2.11 6.23 -4.17
CA PRO A 114 -3.34 6.64 -3.52
C PRO A 114 -3.99 7.88 -4.15
N MET A 115 -3.20 8.80 -4.64
CA MET A 115 -3.74 10.03 -5.27
C MET A 115 -4.39 9.74 -6.62
N THR A 116 -3.83 8.84 -7.43
CA THR A 116 -4.30 8.55 -8.79
C THR A 116 -5.43 7.54 -8.84
N VAL A 117 -5.48 6.60 -7.89
CA VAL A 117 -6.48 5.52 -7.87
C VAL A 117 -7.89 6.00 -7.55
N HIS A 118 -8.04 7.13 -6.86
CA HIS A 118 -9.36 7.66 -6.49
C HIS A 118 -10.18 8.04 -7.72
N PHE A 119 -9.56 8.51 -8.80
CA PHE A 119 -10.27 8.89 -10.02
C PHE A 119 -10.96 7.69 -10.69
N PRO A 120 -10.26 6.60 -11.06
CA PRO A 120 -10.94 5.46 -11.67
C PRO A 120 -11.92 4.79 -10.72
N ILE A 121 -11.66 4.75 -9.40
CA ILE A 121 -12.62 4.22 -8.42
C ILE A 121 -13.91 5.04 -8.45
N ALA A 122 -13.81 6.38 -8.38
CA ALA A 122 -14.97 7.25 -8.41
C ALA A 122 -15.81 7.04 -9.68
N PHE A 123 -15.17 7.02 -10.84
CA PHE A 123 -15.87 6.81 -12.12
C PHE A 123 -16.49 5.42 -12.23
N CYS A 124 -15.79 4.36 -11.75
CA CYS A 124 -16.32 2.99 -11.74
C CYS A 124 -17.50 2.81 -10.77
N VAL A 125 -17.63 3.65 -9.74
CA VAL A 125 -18.78 3.64 -8.83
C VAL A 125 -19.92 4.51 -9.39
N VAL A 126 -19.61 5.70 -9.87
CA VAL A 126 -20.63 6.66 -10.34
C VAL A 126 -21.29 6.20 -11.65
N ALA A 127 -20.54 5.56 -12.58
CA ALA A 127 -21.11 5.12 -13.85
C ALA A 127 -22.27 4.12 -13.68
N PRO A 128 -22.18 3.01 -12.92
CA PRO A 128 -23.30 2.13 -12.70
C PRO A 128 -24.45 2.78 -11.91
N MET A 129 -24.15 3.69 -10.97
CA MET A 129 -25.20 4.47 -10.29
C MET A 129 -25.95 5.35 -11.28
N THR A 130 -25.26 6.02 -12.20
CA THR A 130 -25.83 6.85 -13.24
C THR A 130 -26.70 6.02 -14.19
N LEU A 131 -26.23 4.79 -14.54
CA LEU A 131 -27.04 3.86 -15.33
C LEU A 131 -28.34 3.48 -14.62
N LEU A 132 -28.28 3.13 -13.34
CA LEU A 132 -29.47 2.80 -12.55
C LEU A 132 -30.44 3.98 -12.47
N LEU A 133 -29.94 5.20 -12.34
CA LEU A 133 -30.77 6.41 -12.35
C LEU A 133 -31.39 6.66 -13.73
N ALA A 134 -30.66 6.45 -14.81
CA ALA A 134 -31.20 6.54 -16.17
C ALA A 134 -32.37 5.57 -16.37
N LEU A 135 -32.21 4.30 -15.97
CA LEU A 135 -33.25 3.28 -16.05
C LEU A 135 -34.44 3.55 -15.15
N ALA A 136 -34.22 4.08 -13.95
CA ALA A 136 -35.28 4.35 -12.99
C ALA A 136 -36.11 5.60 -13.31
N THR A 137 -35.50 6.63 -13.90
CA THR A 137 -36.15 7.94 -14.12
C THR A 137 -36.53 8.19 -15.58
N GLY A 138 -35.93 7.43 -16.55
CA GLY A 138 -36.06 7.70 -17.97
C GLY A 138 -35.46 9.03 -18.42
N TRP A 139 -34.69 9.72 -17.54
CA TRP A 139 -34.09 11.01 -17.91
C TRP A 139 -32.86 10.84 -18.77
N GLU A 140 -32.92 11.29 -20.00
CA GLU A 140 -31.86 11.16 -21.03
C GLU A 140 -30.52 11.80 -20.56
N GLY A 141 -30.55 12.78 -19.68
CA GLY A 141 -29.35 13.42 -19.13
C GLY A 141 -28.43 12.42 -18.40
N PHE A 142 -28.98 11.42 -17.71
CA PHE A 142 -28.18 10.38 -17.08
C PHE A 142 -27.58 9.43 -18.13
N ALA A 143 -28.33 9.06 -19.17
CA ALA A 143 -27.84 8.24 -20.25
C ALA A 143 -26.69 8.92 -21.00
N ALA A 144 -26.81 10.23 -21.29
CA ALA A 144 -25.79 11.02 -21.96
C ALA A 144 -24.49 11.19 -21.14
N ALA A 145 -24.56 11.08 -19.81
CA ALA A 145 -23.38 11.17 -18.93
C ALA A 145 -22.52 9.88 -18.94
N LEU A 146 -23.09 8.72 -19.26
CA LEU A 146 -22.41 7.43 -19.18
C LEU A 146 -21.14 7.32 -20.04
N PRO A 147 -21.12 7.69 -21.33
CA PRO A 147 -19.92 7.61 -22.14
C PRO A 147 -18.79 8.49 -21.61
N VAL A 148 -19.12 9.63 -20.98
CA VAL A 148 -18.12 10.53 -20.37
C VAL A 148 -17.51 9.88 -19.13
N LEU A 149 -18.34 9.31 -18.24
CA LEU A 149 -17.87 8.65 -17.02
C LEU A 149 -17.04 7.40 -17.32
N LEU A 150 -17.50 6.56 -18.26
CA LEU A 150 -16.76 5.37 -18.68
C LEU A 150 -15.47 5.74 -19.42
N GLY A 151 -15.50 6.75 -20.29
CA GLY A 151 -14.31 7.28 -20.98
C GLY A 151 -13.28 7.83 -19.99
N ALA A 152 -13.73 8.56 -18.96
CA ALA A 152 -12.85 9.02 -17.89
C ALA A 152 -12.25 7.84 -17.10
N ALA A 153 -13.05 6.80 -16.78
CA ALA A 153 -12.54 5.59 -16.13
C ALA A 153 -11.46 4.90 -17.00
N VAL A 154 -11.70 4.75 -18.31
CA VAL A 154 -10.72 4.18 -19.27
C VAL A 154 -9.45 5.01 -19.32
N LEU A 155 -9.54 6.34 -19.30
CA LEU A 155 -8.38 7.25 -19.37
C LEU A 155 -7.52 7.19 -18.08
N PHE A 156 -8.14 7.20 -16.90
CA PHE A 156 -7.42 7.29 -15.64
C PHE A 156 -6.95 5.94 -15.09
N THR A 157 -7.57 4.83 -15.49
CA THR A 157 -7.16 3.49 -15.01
C THR A 157 -5.71 3.12 -15.39
N PRO A 158 -5.21 3.33 -16.61
CA PRO A 158 -3.80 3.06 -16.93
C PRO A 158 -2.82 3.88 -16.08
N VAL A 159 -3.16 5.11 -15.75
CA VAL A 159 -2.35 5.97 -14.87
C VAL A 159 -2.29 5.37 -13.45
N ALA A 160 -3.43 4.91 -12.93
CA ALA A 160 -3.50 4.24 -11.64
C ALA A 160 -2.72 2.91 -11.62
N ILE A 161 -2.77 2.13 -12.71
CA ILE A 161 -1.98 0.91 -12.87
C ILE A 161 -0.48 1.25 -12.85
N ALA A 162 -0.05 2.20 -13.66
CA ALA A 162 1.36 2.59 -13.75
C ALA A 162 1.91 3.08 -12.39
N THR A 163 1.18 3.94 -11.70
CA THR A 163 1.56 4.43 -10.37
C THR A 163 1.50 3.34 -9.30
N GLY A 164 0.57 2.38 -9.42
CA GLY A 164 0.48 1.20 -8.56
C GLY A 164 1.68 0.28 -8.71
N LEU A 165 2.06 -0.05 -9.95
CA LEU A 165 3.25 -0.84 -10.27
C LEU A 165 4.53 -0.13 -9.80
N PHE A 166 4.62 1.18 -10.04
CA PHE A 166 5.75 1.99 -9.58
C PHE A 166 5.88 1.96 -8.05
N THR A 167 4.78 2.16 -7.32
CA THR A 167 4.74 2.11 -5.85
C THR A 167 5.11 0.72 -5.34
N TRP A 168 4.60 -0.34 -5.97
CA TRP A 168 4.92 -1.72 -5.61
C TRP A 168 6.41 -2.03 -5.81
N TRP A 169 6.98 -1.62 -6.95
CA TRP A 169 8.40 -1.79 -7.22
C TRP A 169 9.27 -0.98 -6.24
N LEU A 170 8.95 0.29 -6.02
CA LEU A 170 9.75 1.20 -5.22
C LEU A 170 9.69 0.88 -3.72
N ASN A 171 8.48 0.72 -3.17
CA ASN A 171 8.26 0.66 -1.72
C ASN A 171 8.20 -0.77 -1.18
N TYR A 172 7.86 -1.73 -2.03
CA TYR A 172 7.68 -3.12 -1.63
C TYR A 172 8.69 -4.07 -2.29
N ALA A 173 9.71 -3.54 -2.99
CA ALA A 173 10.72 -4.34 -3.67
C ALA A 173 10.15 -5.42 -4.61
N ALA A 174 8.96 -5.17 -5.19
CA ALA A 174 8.21 -6.14 -5.97
C ALA A 174 7.88 -7.45 -5.20
N ALA A 175 7.81 -7.39 -3.86
CA ALA A 175 7.48 -8.55 -3.04
C ALA A 175 6.09 -9.11 -3.39
N ARG A 176 5.96 -10.45 -3.37
CA ARG A 176 4.71 -11.16 -3.66
C ARG A 176 3.82 -11.18 -2.42
N ILE A 177 3.25 -10.02 -2.07
CA ILE A 177 2.31 -9.88 -0.96
C ILE A 177 0.90 -10.23 -1.48
N PRO A 178 0.20 -11.22 -0.90
CA PRO A 178 -1.07 -11.72 -1.45
C PRO A 178 -2.09 -10.64 -1.81
N PRO A 179 -2.40 -9.63 -0.94
CA PRO A 179 -3.34 -8.56 -1.31
C PRO A 179 -2.90 -7.73 -2.52
N ILE A 180 -1.59 -7.54 -2.73
CA ILE A 180 -1.05 -6.80 -3.87
C ILE A 180 -1.19 -7.64 -5.15
N VAL A 181 -0.83 -8.93 -5.08
CA VAL A 181 -0.93 -9.84 -6.23
C VAL A 181 -2.39 -9.96 -6.70
N ILE A 182 -3.35 -10.09 -5.78
CA ILE A 182 -4.77 -10.13 -6.10
C ILE A 182 -5.20 -8.85 -6.83
N LYS A 183 -4.81 -7.69 -6.34
CA LYS A 183 -5.13 -6.39 -6.98
C LYS A 183 -4.49 -6.28 -8.37
N LEU A 184 -3.23 -6.69 -8.52
CA LEU A 184 -2.54 -6.67 -9.80
C LEU A 184 -3.21 -7.59 -10.84
N ALA A 185 -3.76 -8.73 -10.41
CA ALA A 185 -4.49 -9.64 -11.29
C ALA A 185 -5.91 -9.12 -11.63
N ALA A 186 -6.61 -8.55 -10.65
CA ALA A 186 -7.99 -8.09 -10.82
C ALA A 186 -8.09 -6.78 -11.63
N THR A 187 -7.13 -5.88 -11.52
CA THR A 187 -7.20 -4.56 -12.16
C THR A 187 -7.23 -4.62 -13.69
N PRO A 188 -6.42 -5.44 -14.39
CA PRO A 188 -6.54 -5.58 -15.84
C PRO A 188 -7.91 -6.12 -16.29
N VAL A 189 -8.48 -7.06 -15.55
CA VAL A 189 -9.81 -7.62 -15.83
C VAL A 189 -10.87 -6.54 -15.72
N LEU A 190 -10.84 -5.75 -14.64
CA LEU A 190 -11.73 -4.61 -14.47
C LEU A 190 -11.55 -3.57 -15.58
N PHE A 191 -10.31 -3.26 -15.95
CA PHE A 191 -10.02 -2.31 -17.04
C PHE A 191 -10.62 -2.77 -18.37
N LEU A 192 -10.45 -4.05 -18.72
CA LEU A 192 -11.03 -4.60 -19.95
C LEU A 192 -12.57 -4.58 -19.94
N ALA A 193 -13.18 -4.85 -18.78
CA ALA A 193 -14.63 -4.77 -18.62
C ALA A 193 -15.16 -3.33 -18.81
N VAL A 194 -14.48 -2.34 -18.21
CA VAL A 194 -14.83 -0.92 -18.34
C VAL A 194 -14.61 -0.43 -19.78
N LEU A 195 -13.51 -0.84 -20.41
CA LEU A 195 -13.23 -0.54 -21.82
C LEU A 195 -14.30 -1.11 -22.74
N TRP A 196 -14.69 -2.36 -22.53
CA TRP A 196 -15.77 -2.99 -23.28
C TRP A 196 -17.09 -2.23 -23.09
N ALA A 197 -17.47 -1.91 -21.87
CA ALA A 197 -18.67 -1.13 -21.57
C ALA A 197 -18.65 0.24 -22.23
N PHE A 198 -17.51 0.94 -22.21
CA PHE A 198 -17.32 2.21 -22.91
C PHE A 198 -17.54 2.07 -24.42
N VAL A 199 -16.90 1.06 -25.05
CA VAL A 199 -17.04 0.80 -26.49
C VAL A 199 -18.48 0.50 -26.86
N GLN A 200 -19.20 -0.30 -26.05
CA GLN A 200 -20.62 -0.58 -26.31
C GLN A 200 -21.48 0.68 -26.17
N CYS A 201 -21.24 1.49 -25.14
CA CYS A 201 -21.96 2.74 -24.93
C CYS A 201 -21.78 3.73 -26.10
N VAL A 202 -20.58 3.78 -26.69
CA VAL A 202 -20.30 4.65 -27.85
C VAL A 202 -20.87 4.09 -29.16
N LYS A 203 -20.84 2.73 -29.33
CA LYS A 203 -21.32 2.09 -30.57
C LYS A 203 -22.85 2.03 -30.69
N THR A 204 -23.54 1.96 -29.56
CA THR A 204 -24.99 1.79 -29.50
C THR A 204 -25.61 2.88 -28.60
N PRO A 205 -25.56 4.16 -29.02
CA PRO A 205 -26.09 5.25 -28.20
C PRO A 205 -27.60 5.11 -27.95
N ASP A 206 -28.34 4.46 -28.87
CA ASP A 206 -29.79 4.28 -28.76
C ASP A 206 -30.21 3.22 -27.73
N LEU A 207 -29.30 2.35 -27.28
CA LEU A 207 -29.59 1.32 -26.26
C LEU A 207 -30.13 1.88 -24.93
N LEU A 208 -29.85 3.15 -24.65
CA LEU A 208 -30.27 3.84 -23.42
C LEU A 208 -31.28 4.96 -23.69
N ALA A 209 -31.55 5.25 -24.96
CA ALA A 209 -32.52 6.29 -25.35
C ALA A 209 -33.97 5.76 -25.34
N HIS A 210 -34.14 4.45 -25.41
CA HIS A 210 -35.46 3.77 -25.39
C HIS A 210 -35.36 2.52 -24.51
N PRO A 211 -35.51 2.64 -23.16
CA PRO A 211 -35.59 1.49 -22.28
C PRO A 211 -36.88 0.70 -22.43
#